data_ba4379abef8a36f571f42b2f36d8b5a3
#
_entry.id   ba4379abef8a36f571f42b2f36d8b5a3
#
_cell.length_a   1.000
_cell.length_b   1.000
_cell.length_c   1.000
_cell.angle_alpha   90.00
_cell.angle_beta   90.00
_cell.angle_gamma   90.00
#
_symmetry.space_group_name_H-M   'P 1'
#
loop_
_entity.id
_entity.type
_entity.pdbx_description
1 polymer ?
#
loop_
_entity_poly.entity_id
_entity_poly.type
_entity_poly.pdbx_seq_one_letter_code
_entity_poly.pdbx_strand_id
1 'polypeptide(L)'
;LSRPIYETEGDRLNESFLKTKLEKIWNCKLIKLPKKSMLDFCAERDKEIVAFIEMKHRSKPSGSYPTYMLSLAKLQAAKRLHQDTGKLCLLVVQWTDLLEMVDLAVCDFTLAMGGRTDRGDSQDVEPVVHIPFTGFGLVGSDGKT
;
A
#
# COMPACT_ATOMS: atom_id res chain seq x y z
N LEU A 1 -5.97 -22.08 4.18
CA LEU A 1 -7.12 -21.59 3.41
C LEU A 1 -6.81 -20.22 2.82
N SER A 2 -6.98 -20.10 1.53
CA SER A 2 -6.81 -18.80 0.87
C SER A 2 -8.07 -17.96 1.06
N ARG A 3 -7.88 -16.67 1.27
CA ARG A 3 -9.00 -15.73 1.38
C ARG A 3 -9.63 -15.49 0.00
N PRO A 4 -10.93 -15.23 -0.05
CA PRO A 4 -11.54 -14.75 -1.28
C PRO A 4 -10.90 -13.44 -1.76
N ILE A 5 -10.94 -13.22 -3.07
CA ILE A 5 -10.40 -11.98 -3.65
C ILE A 5 -11.57 -11.04 -3.89
N TYR A 6 -11.58 -9.92 -3.17
CA TYR A 6 -12.61 -8.89 -3.27
C TYR A 6 -12.07 -7.71 -4.10
N GLU A 7 -12.06 -7.89 -5.41
CA GLU A 7 -11.62 -6.83 -6.33
C GLU A 7 -12.70 -6.56 -7.35
N THR A 8 -13.14 -5.31 -7.46
CA THR A 8 -14.17 -4.87 -8.40
C THR A 8 -13.55 -4.26 -9.64
N GLU A 9 -14.37 -4.05 -10.69
CA GLU A 9 -13.94 -3.33 -11.88
C GLU A 9 -13.50 -1.91 -11.56
N GLY A 10 -14.23 -1.22 -10.67
CA GLY A 10 -13.84 0.11 -10.22
C GLY A 10 -12.51 0.13 -9.53
N ASP A 11 -12.22 -0.88 -8.72
CA ASP A 11 -10.91 -1.00 -8.03
C ASP A 11 -9.78 -1.15 -9.04
N ARG A 12 -9.98 -1.94 -10.08
CA ARG A 12 -8.98 -2.14 -11.12
C ARG A 12 -8.70 -0.85 -11.90
N LEU A 13 -9.75 -0.08 -12.20
CA LEU A 13 -9.59 1.21 -12.90
C LEU A 13 -8.82 2.22 -12.05
N ASN A 14 -9.13 2.30 -10.75
CA ASN A 14 -8.43 3.18 -9.83
C ASN A 14 -6.95 2.79 -9.71
N GLU A 15 -6.68 1.49 -9.62
CA GLU A 15 -5.32 0.98 -9.56
C GLU A 15 -4.53 1.34 -10.81
N SER A 16 -5.13 1.13 -11.99
CA SER A 16 -4.49 1.44 -13.28
C SER A 16 -4.17 2.93 -13.41
N PHE A 17 -5.10 3.79 -13.00
CA PHE A 17 -4.91 5.24 -13.03
C PHE A 17 -3.77 5.67 -12.12
N LEU A 18 -3.75 5.16 -10.89
CA LEU A 18 -2.72 5.48 -9.92
C LEU A 18 -1.35 4.96 -10.37
N LYS A 19 -1.31 3.76 -10.92
CA LYS A 19 -0.09 3.18 -11.47
C LYS A 19 0.55 4.10 -12.50
N THR A 20 -0.24 4.58 -13.48
CA THR A 20 0.26 5.47 -14.52
C THR A 20 0.78 6.79 -13.92
N LYS A 21 0.06 7.33 -12.94
CA LYS A 21 0.45 8.56 -12.26
C LYS A 21 1.80 8.42 -11.57
N LEU A 22 1.98 7.34 -10.81
CA LEU A 22 3.23 7.09 -10.10
C LEU A 22 4.39 6.82 -11.03
N GLU A 23 4.16 6.12 -12.12
CA GLU A 23 5.20 5.87 -13.13
C GLU A 23 5.78 7.17 -13.66
N LYS A 24 4.92 8.17 -13.87
CA LYS A 24 5.38 9.49 -14.33
C LYS A 24 6.14 10.24 -13.24
N ILE A 25 5.59 10.27 -12.02
CA ILE A 25 6.19 11.02 -10.93
C ILE A 25 7.58 10.46 -10.58
N TRP A 26 7.70 9.13 -10.53
CA TRP A 26 8.93 8.48 -10.10
C TRP A 26 9.87 8.10 -11.25
N ASN A 27 9.44 8.29 -12.48
CA ASN A 27 10.20 7.88 -13.66
C ASN A 27 10.62 6.41 -13.57
N CYS A 28 9.64 5.55 -13.43
CA CYS A 28 9.85 4.10 -13.32
C CYS A 28 8.72 3.36 -14.00
N LYS A 29 8.85 2.05 -14.09
CA LYS A 29 7.79 1.16 -14.55
C LYS A 29 7.29 0.36 -13.36
N LEU A 30 5.98 0.32 -13.16
CA LEU A 30 5.37 -0.49 -12.12
C LEU A 30 4.87 -1.79 -12.72
N ILE A 31 5.32 -2.91 -12.19
CA ILE A 31 4.99 -4.23 -12.65
C ILE A 31 4.09 -4.88 -11.62
N LYS A 32 2.89 -5.27 -12.04
CA LYS A 32 1.91 -5.91 -11.17
C LYS A 32 2.44 -7.27 -10.71
N LEU A 33 2.47 -7.47 -9.41
CA LEU A 33 2.81 -8.75 -8.83
C LEU A 33 1.61 -9.70 -8.87
N PRO A 34 1.83 -11.03 -8.75
CA PRO A 34 0.73 -11.97 -8.72
C PRO A 34 -0.31 -11.62 -7.65
N LYS A 35 -1.57 -11.93 -7.91
CA LYS A 35 -2.69 -11.55 -7.03
C LYS A 35 -2.53 -12.00 -5.59
N LYS A 36 -1.84 -13.12 -5.37
CA LYS A 36 -1.62 -13.65 -4.02
C LYS A 36 -0.38 -13.08 -3.34
N SER A 37 0.36 -12.22 -4.01
CA SER A 37 1.48 -11.53 -3.40
C SER A 37 0.96 -10.55 -2.35
N MET A 38 1.72 -10.37 -1.28
CA MET A 38 1.30 -9.48 -0.20
C MET A 38 1.33 -8.02 -0.61
N LEU A 39 2.25 -7.62 -1.49
CA LEU A 39 2.32 -6.27 -2.05
C LEU A 39 1.90 -6.30 -3.52
N ASP A 40 1.40 -5.16 -4.01
CA ASP A 40 0.76 -5.09 -5.32
C ASP A 40 1.73 -5.02 -6.49
N PHE A 41 2.80 -4.26 -6.36
CA PHE A 41 3.69 -3.94 -7.48
C PHE A 41 5.15 -3.97 -7.08
N CYS A 42 6.03 -4.19 -8.04
CA CYS A 42 7.42 -3.79 -7.92
C CYS A 42 7.70 -2.66 -8.90
N ALA A 43 8.62 -1.77 -8.53
CA ALA A 43 9.04 -0.65 -9.37
C ALA A 43 10.38 -1.00 -10.02
N GLU A 44 10.44 -0.87 -11.34
CA GLU A 44 11.64 -1.15 -12.12
C GLU A 44 12.17 0.16 -12.71
N ARG A 45 13.47 0.35 -12.60
CA ARG A 45 14.17 1.46 -13.25
C ARG A 45 15.51 0.94 -13.73
N ASP A 46 15.83 1.19 -15.00
CA ASP A 46 17.09 0.74 -15.61
C ASP A 46 17.30 -0.76 -15.45
N LYS A 47 16.24 -1.53 -15.62
CA LYS A 47 16.23 -3.00 -15.55
C LYS A 47 16.52 -3.56 -14.15
N GLU A 48 16.41 -2.72 -13.11
CA GLU A 48 16.58 -3.15 -11.73
C GLU A 48 15.32 -2.86 -10.94
N ILE A 49 14.99 -3.75 -9.99
CA ILE A 49 13.90 -3.50 -9.05
C ILE A 49 14.42 -2.54 -8.00
N VAL A 50 13.74 -1.41 -7.82
CA VAL A 50 14.15 -0.37 -6.87
C VAL A 50 13.23 -0.27 -5.66
N ALA A 51 11.99 -0.78 -5.77
CA ALA A 51 11.03 -0.69 -4.66
C ALA A 51 9.89 -1.69 -4.85
N PHE A 52 9.18 -1.95 -3.76
CA PHE A 52 7.92 -2.70 -3.77
C PHE A 52 6.83 -1.78 -3.23
N ILE A 53 5.63 -1.85 -3.83
CA ILE A 53 4.58 -0.88 -3.60
C ILE A 53 3.26 -1.57 -3.29
N GLU A 54 2.63 -1.14 -2.20
CA GLU A 54 1.22 -1.43 -1.91
C GLU A 54 0.45 -0.16 -2.26
N MET A 55 -0.54 -0.25 -3.15
CA MET A 55 -1.31 0.91 -3.59
C MET A 55 -2.73 0.82 -3.06
N LYS A 56 -3.25 1.93 -2.55
CA LYS A 56 -4.62 2.02 -2.07
C LYS A 56 -5.26 3.30 -2.57
N HIS A 57 -6.53 3.19 -2.93
CA HIS A 57 -7.36 4.31 -3.30
C HIS A 57 -8.49 4.43 -2.28
N ARG A 58 -8.67 5.62 -1.72
CA ARG A 58 -9.73 5.89 -0.75
C ARG A 58 -10.64 6.99 -1.28
N SER A 59 -11.94 6.81 -1.11
CA SER A 59 -12.96 7.75 -1.60
C SER A 59 -13.27 8.86 -0.58
N LYS A 60 -12.37 9.09 0.35
CA LYS A 60 -12.50 10.10 1.41
C LYS A 60 -11.29 11.01 1.40
N PRO A 61 -11.41 12.22 1.98
CA PRO A 61 -10.23 13.10 2.09
C PRO A 61 -9.26 12.59 3.14
N SER A 62 -8.00 13.01 3.01
CA SER A 62 -6.99 12.74 4.02
C SER A 62 -7.44 13.31 5.36
N GLY A 63 -7.00 12.69 6.45
CA GLY A 63 -7.40 13.13 7.78
C GLY A 63 -8.77 12.64 8.22
N SER A 64 -9.46 11.82 7.41
CA SER A 64 -10.75 11.22 7.79
C SER A 64 -10.62 10.21 8.92
N TYR A 65 -9.42 9.68 9.13
CA TYR A 65 -9.11 8.71 10.17
C TYR A 65 -7.84 9.13 10.90
N PRO A 66 -7.70 8.77 12.19
CA PRO A 66 -6.48 9.12 12.95
C PRO A 66 -5.25 8.32 12.53
N THR A 67 -5.46 7.12 12.00
CA THR A 67 -4.38 6.23 11.56
C THR A 67 -4.79 5.51 10.29
N TYR A 68 -3.82 4.95 9.58
CA TYR A 68 -4.08 4.05 8.48
C TYR A 68 -4.05 2.62 9.00
N MET A 69 -5.11 1.84 8.75
CA MET A 69 -5.21 0.46 9.18
C MET A 69 -4.72 -0.46 8.07
N LEU A 70 -3.73 -1.28 8.40
CA LEU A 70 -3.14 -2.25 7.47
C LEU A 70 -3.07 -3.61 8.15
N SER A 71 -3.21 -4.70 7.39
CA SER A 71 -3.04 -6.03 7.95
C SER A 71 -1.61 -6.21 8.50
N LEU A 72 -1.49 -6.85 9.65
CA LEU A 72 -0.18 -7.17 10.22
C LEU A 72 0.63 -8.03 9.24
N ALA A 73 -0.03 -8.96 8.55
CA ALA A 73 0.63 -9.82 7.59
C ALA A 73 1.31 -9.02 6.45
N LYS A 74 0.66 -7.96 5.97
CA LYS A 74 1.27 -7.11 4.94
C LYS A 74 2.45 -6.33 5.48
N LEU A 75 2.35 -5.80 6.69
CA LEU A 75 3.47 -5.09 7.30
C LEU A 75 4.66 -6.02 7.49
N GLN A 76 4.42 -7.23 8.00
CA GLN A 76 5.47 -8.22 8.18
C GLN A 76 6.12 -8.62 6.86
N ALA A 77 5.31 -8.81 5.82
CA ALA A 77 5.81 -9.14 4.49
C ALA A 77 6.71 -8.02 3.94
N ALA A 78 6.30 -6.77 4.12
CA ALA A 78 7.10 -5.61 3.68
C ALA A 78 8.43 -5.53 4.43
N LYS A 79 8.40 -5.72 5.75
CA LYS A 79 9.62 -5.70 6.56
C LYS A 79 10.57 -6.83 6.16
N ARG A 80 10.04 -8.02 5.93
CA ARG A 80 10.84 -9.18 5.50
C ARG A 80 11.44 -8.95 4.13
N LEU A 81 10.64 -8.43 3.20
CA LEU A 81 11.08 -8.15 1.84
C LEU A 81 12.19 -7.09 1.83
N HIS A 82 12.03 -6.04 2.62
CA HIS A 82 13.07 -5.03 2.78
C HIS A 82 14.35 -5.64 3.35
N GLN A 83 14.22 -6.48 4.38
CA GLN A 83 15.35 -7.13 5.01
C GLN A 83 16.11 -8.04 4.04
N ASP A 84 15.37 -8.78 3.21
CA ASP A 84 15.96 -9.74 2.28
C ASP A 84 16.58 -9.07 1.04
N THR A 85 16.06 -7.92 0.60
CA THR A 85 16.45 -7.30 -0.67
C THR A 85 17.16 -5.96 -0.51
N GLY A 86 17.00 -5.29 0.62
CA GLY A 86 17.47 -3.93 0.81
C GLY A 86 16.65 -2.88 0.07
N LYS A 87 15.55 -3.28 -0.58
CA LYS A 87 14.74 -2.36 -1.39
C LYS A 87 13.65 -1.69 -0.55
N LEU A 88 13.22 -0.51 -0.98
CA LEU A 88 12.12 0.20 -0.33
C LEU A 88 10.81 -0.59 -0.45
N CYS A 89 10.00 -0.55 0.59
CA CYS A 89 8.66 -1.13 0.59
C CYS A 89 7.69 -0.05 1.04
N LEU A 90 6.91 0.49 0.11
CA LEU A 90 6.09 1.67 0.32
C LEU A 90 4.61 1.33 0.28
N LEU A 91 3.85 1.95 1.17
CA LEU A 91 2.40 2.04 1.06
C LEU A 91 2.08 3.41 0.48
N VAL A 92 1.34 3.43 -0.63
CA VAL A 92 0.92 4.66 -1.29
C VAL A 92 -0.60 4.72 -1.22
N VAL A 93 -1.13 5.83 -0.72
CA VAL A 93 -2.57 6.03 -0.57
C VAL A 93 -2.99 7.26 -1.35
N GLN A 94 -3.90 7.08 -2.30
CA GLN A 94 -4.53 8.18 -3.00
C GLN A 94 -5.85 8.51 -2.30
N TRP A 95 -5.87 9.63 -1.59
CA TRP A 95 -7.08 10.23 -1.05
C TRP A 95 -7.75 11.10 -2.09
N THR A 96 -8.93 11.62 -1.79
CA THR A 96 -9.62 12.53 -2.74
C THR A 96 -8.87 13.85 -2.91
N ASP A 97 -8.11 14.27 -1.90
CA ASP A 97 -7.44 15.58 -1.87
C ASP A 97 -5.92 15.52 -2.03
N LEU A 98 -5.28 14.37 -1.75
CA LEU A 98 -3.83 14.29 -1.86
C LEU A 98 -3.35 12.85 -1.97
N LEU A 99 -2.08 12.70 -2.34
CA LEU A 99 -1.39 11.44 -2.49
C LEU A 99 -0.28 11.36 -1.46
N GLU A 100 -0.33 10.34 -0.61
CA GLU A 100 0.63 10.15 0.49
C GLU A 100 1.32 8.80 0.39
N MET A 101 2.46 8.69 1.06
CA MET A 101 3.16 7.41 1.17
C MET A 101 3.85 7.28 2.52
N VAL A 102 4.13 6.04 2.91
CA VAL A 102 4.90 5.72 4.11
C VAL A 102 5.80 4.53 3.82
N ASP A 103 7.00 4.55 4.41
CA ASP A 103 7.95 3.43 4.33
C ASP A 103 7.54 2.36 5.36
N LEU A 104 7.03 1.24 4.88
CA LEU A 104 6.53 0.17 5.74
C LEU A 104 7.63 -0.52 6.54
N ALA A 105 8.88 -0.44 6.11
CA ALA A 105 9.98 -1.11 6.80
C ALA A 105 10.33 -0.43 8.12
N VAL A 106 10.09 0.89 8.23
CA VAL A 106 10.54 1.69 9.37
C VAL A 106 9.43 2.49 10.05
N CYS A 107 8.19 2.40 9.59
CA CYS A 107 7.09 3.18 10.17
C CYS A 107 6.76 2.73 11.59
N ASP A 108 6.25 3.68 12.37
CA ASP A 108 5.67 3.37 13.69
C ASP A 108 4.30 2.74 13.51
N PHE A 109 3.89 1.93 14.46
CA PHE A 109 2.56 1.33 14.42
C PHE A 109 2.16 0.83 15.81
N THR A 110 0.84 0.61 15.97
CA THR A 110 0.29 -0.10 17.14
C THR A 110 -0.51 -1.30 16.64
N LEU A 111 -0.58 -2.34 17.46
CA LEU A 111 -1.29 -3.57 17.11
C LEU A 111 -2.72 -3.55 17.66
N ALA A 112 -3.65 -4.09 16.89
CA ALA A 112 -5.04 -4.27 17.31
C ALA A 112 -5.67 -5.40 16.51
N MET A 113 -6.85 -5.83 16.92
CA MET A 113 -7.69 -6.69 16.09
C MET A 113 -8.58 -5.79 15.27
N GLY A 114 -8.77 -6.10 14.00
CA GLY A 114 -9.57 -5.27 13.11
C GLY A 114 -9.99 -6.00 11.86
N GLY A 115 -10.47 -5.23 10.89
CA GLY A 115 -10.96 -5.75 9.62
C GLY A 115 -12.45 -5.53 9.44
N ARG A 116 -13.01 -6.11 8.37
CA ARG A 116 -14.42 -5.97 8.02
C ARG A 116 -15.24 -7.09 8.66
N THR A 117 -16.44 -6.75 9.10
CA THR A 117 -17.40 -7.74 9.62
C THR A 117 -18.70 -7.75 8.80
N ASP A 118 -18.89 -6.78 7.90
CA ASP A 118 -20.13 -6.58 7.16
C ASP A 118 -20.41 -7.67 6.11
N ARG A 119 -19.39 -8.44 5.73
CA ARG A 119 -19.54 -9.54 4.77
C ARG A 119 -19.77 -10.90 5.42
N GLY A 120 -19.73 -10.95 6.74
CA GLY A 120 -19.91 -12.21 7.47
C GLY A 120 -18.78 -13.23 7.28
N ASP A 121 -17.63 -12.83 6.74
CA ASP A 121 -16.48 -13.69 6.54
C ASP A 121 -15.54 -13.53 7.73
N SER A 122 -15.35 -14.60 8.49
CA SER A 122 -14.49 -14.56 9.69
C SER A 122 -13.04 -14.25 9.35
N GLN A 123 -12.60 -14.49 8.10
CA GLN A 123 -11.26 -14.17 7.66
C GLN A 123 -11.02 -12.67 7.47
N ASP A 124 -12.10 -11.87 7.48
CA ASP A 124 -11.99 -10.41 7.43
C ASP A 124 -11.53 -9.81 8.75
N VAL A 125 -11.65 -10.56 9.85
CA VAL A 125 -11.21 -10.12 11.18
C VAL A 125 -9.84 -10.72 11.46
N GLU A 126 -8.83 -9.86 11.57
CA GLU A 126 -7.43 -10.30 11.67
C GLU A 126 -6.62 -9.30 12.49
N PRO A 127 -5.40 -9.67 12.93
CA PRO A 127 -4.49 -8.69 13.51
C PRO A 127 -4.16 -7.61 12.50
N VAL A 128 -4.27 -6.36 12.92
CA VAL A 128 -3.95 -5.20 12.09
C VAL A 128 -2.98 -4.30 12.80
N VAL A 129 -2.35 -3.42 12.03
CA VAL A 129 -1.55 -2.33 12.56
C VAL A 129 -2.23 -1.01 12.23
N HIS A 130 -2.11 -0.06 13.15
CA HIS A 130 -2.54 1.32 12.96
C HIS A 130 -1.28 2.15 12.80
N ILE A 131 -1.12 2.73 11.61
CA ILE A 131 0.06 3.52 11.26
C ILE A 131 -0.32 4.99 11.41
N PRO A 132 0.35 5.73 12.31
CA PRO A 132 0.04 7.15 12.48
C PRO A 132 0.42 7.96 11.25
N PHE A 133 -0.41 8.93 10.89
CA PHE A 133 -0.18 9.75 9.70
C PHE A 133 1.02 10.68 9.84
N THR A 134 1.55 10.86 11.04
CA THR A 134 2.78 11.63 11.25
C THR A 134 3.98 11.02 10.53
N GLY A 135 3.94 9.72 10.23
CA GLY A 135 5.00 9.04 9.46
C GLY A 135 4.81 9.09 7.95
N PHE A 136 3.66 9.58 7.47
CA PHE A 136 3.40 9.69 6.03
C PHE A 136 3.98 10.98 5.47
N GLY A 137 4.40 10.94 4.21
CA GLY A 137 4.82 12.11 3.47
C GLY A 137 4.02 12.23 2.18
N LEU A 138 4.01 13.43 1.60
CA LEU A 138 3.36 13.67 0.32
C LEU A 138 4.19 13.06 -0.80
N VAL A 139 3.52 12.45 -1.77
CA VAL A 139 4.16 12.06 -3.03
C VAL A 139 4.25 13.34 -3.86
N GLY A 140 5.47 13.84 -4.01
CA GLY A 140 5.67 15.16 -4.56
C GLY A 140 5.45 15.26 -6.05
N SER A 141 4.89 16.40 -6.46
CA SER A 141 4.84 16.78 -7.87
C SER A 141 6.24 17.11 -8.40
N ASP A 142 7.21 17.32 -7.52
CA ASP A 142 8.61 17.56 -7.88
C ASP A 142 9.42 16.29 -8.07
N GLY A 143 8.78 15.12 -7.96
CA GLY A 143 9.43 13.84 -8.13
C GLY A 143 10.20 13.33 -6.92
N LYS A 144 10.11 13.99 -5.80
CA LYS A 144 10.73 13.52 -4.55
C LYS A 144 9.84 12.54 -3.86
N THR A 145 10.42 11.52 -3.32
CA THR A 145 9.71 10.46 -2.60
C THR A 145 10.29 10.26 -1.23
#